data_b69d2a0276147d0083d972977e550560
#
_entry.id   b69d2a0276147d0083d972977e550560
#
_cell.length_a   1.000
_cell.length_b   1.000
_cell.length_c   1.000
_cell.angle_alpha   90.00
_cell.angle_beta   90.00
_cell.angle_gamma   90.00
#
_symmetry.space_group_name_H-M   'P 1'
#
loop_
_entity.id
_entity.type
_entity.pdbx_description
1 polymer ?
#
loop_
_entity_poly.entity_id
_entity_poly.type
_entity_poly.pdbx_seq_one_letter_code
_entity_poly.pdbx_strand_id
1 'polypeptide(L)'
;NSNPATIMTDKAMADKVYQLIIQDINPEISDDEARKITVQQIFFATASTDMDGNLKPYSESSIQSAYEKACEVRDLAVDGEHDFTELASKYSDDSEITYSFGKGEAESAYEEAAFNLATDEVSQVVKCERGYYIIKCINTLDREETDANKLKIVEERKREVFGQEYDSFVNTLVRQLNDKLWDEITLIMDEQVTTDNFFDVYAKYFPEE
;
A
#
# COMPACT_ATOMS: atom_id res chain seq x y z
N ASN A 1 32.69 -12.58 -13.61
CA ASN A 1 32.90 -13.30 -12.33
C ASN A 1 33.33 -12.31 -11.28
N SER A 2 32.39 -11.63 -10.63
CA SER A 2 32.70 -10.78 -9.49
C SER A 2 33.15 -11.66 -8.33
N ASN A 3 34.34 -11.41 -7.79
CA ASN A 3 34.85 -12.13 -6.63
C ASN A 3 33.90 -11.88 -5.43
N PRO A 4 33.45 -12.92 -4.69
CA PRO A 4 32.58 -12.75 -3.51
C PRO A 4 33.12 -11.72 -2.50
N ALA A 5 34.46 -11.63 -2.33
CA ALA A 5 35.08 -10.62 -1.49
C ALA A 5 34.81 -9.18 -2.01
N THR A 6 34.81 -8.95 -3.31
CA THR A 6 34.53 -7.64 -3.93
C THR A 6 33.06 -7.28 -3.70
N ILE A 7 32.15 -8.22 -3.90
CA ILE A 7 30.70 -8.00 -3.66
C ILE A 7 30.45 -7.64 -2.20
N MET A 8 31.07 -8.33 -1.25
CA MET A 8 30.95 -8.04 0.17
C MET A 8 31.50 -6.64 0.53
N THR A 9 32.63 -6.25 -0.08
CA THR A 9 33.21 -4.92 0.13
C THR A 9 32.33 -3.83 -0.43
N ASP A 10 31.79 -4.02 -1.65
CA ASP A 10 30.90 -3.06 -2.30
C ASP A 10 29.61 -2.89 -1.51
N LYS A 11 29.03 -3.99 -1.01
CA LYS A 11 27.87 -3.94 -0.13
C LYS A 11 28.13 -3.19 1.17
N ALA A 12 29.25 -3.50 1.85
CA ALA A 12 29.63 -2.82 3.09
C ALA A 12 29.88 -1.31 2.87
N MET A 13 30.39 -0.93 1.70
CA MET A 13 30.59 0.47 1.33
C MET A 13 29.27 1.16 1.05
N ALA A 14 28.37 0.52 0.32
CA ALA A 14 27.02 1.03 0.07
C ALA A 14 26.23 1.23 1.37
N ASP A 15 26.26 0.25 2.27
CA ASP A 15 25.63 0.34 3.59
C ASP A 15 26.19 1.51 4.40
N LYS A 16 27.51 1.71 4.36
CA LYS A 16 28.14 2.83 5.07
C LYS A 16 27.78 4.18 4.48
N VAL A 17 27.70 4.31 3.16
CA VAL A 17 27.25 5.54 2.49
C VAL A 17 25.80 5.82 2.84
N TYR A 18 24.94 4.81 2.79
CA TYR A 18 23.54 4.93 3.21
C TYR A 18 23.45 5.47 4.65
N GLN A 19 24.16 4.86 5.59
CA GLN A 19 24.15 5.29 7.00
C GLN A 19 24.67 6.72 7.18
N LEU A 20 25.66 7.15 6.41
CA LEU A 20 26.17 8.53 6.47
C LEU A 20 25.15 9.55 5.94
N ILE A 21 24.42 9.21 4.89
CA ILE A 21 23.39 10.10 4.33
C ILE A 21 22.21 10.24 5.30
N ILE A 22 21.81 9.14 5.95
CA ILE A 22 20.62 9.15 6.81
C ILE A 22 20.91 9.48 8.28
N GLN A 23 22.20 9.63 8.70
CA GLN A 23 22.56 9.76 10.11
C GLN A 23 21.93 10.98 10.81
N ASP A 24 21.73 12.07 10.07
CA ASP A 24 21.16 13.31 10.58
C ASP A 24 19.65 13.40 10.36
N ILE A 25 19.05 12.36 9.77
CA ILE A 25 17.61 12.28 9.54
C ILE A 25 16.97 11.65 10.76
N ASN A 26 16.46 12.49 11.63
CA ASN A 26 15.62 12.09 12.75
C ASN A 26 14.30 12.86 12.70
N PRO A 27 13.38 12.44 11.79
CA PRO A 27 12.10 13.11 11.69
C PRO A 27 11.31 12.86 12.97
N GLU A 28 10.90 13.93 13.63
CA GLU A 28 9.95 13.83 14.71
C GLU A 28 8.57 13.58 14.10
N ILE A 29 8.03 12.38 14.32
CA ILE A 29 6.72 11.97 13.85
C ILE A 29 5.72 12.15 14.98
N SER A 30 4.73 13.03 14.76
CA SER A 30 3.66 13.25 15.74
C SER A 30 2.72 12.05 15.85
N ASP A 31 2.06 11.91 16.99
CA ASP A 31 1.01 10.91 17.17
C ASP A 31 -0.12 11.10 16.17
N ASP A 32 -0.47 12.34 15.81
CA ASP A 32 -1.54 12.62 14.85
C ASP A 32 -1.18 12.20 13.42
N GLU A 33 0.09 12.38 13.03
CA GLU A 33 0.58 11.96 11.71
C GLU A 33 0.60 10.44 11.57
N ALA A 34 1.07 9.74 12.58
CA ALA A 34 1.19 8.28 12.57
C ALA A 34 -0.06 7.57 13.10
N ARG A 35 -1.10 8.32 13.51
CA ARG A 35 -2.28 7.81 14.19
C ARG A 35 -2.93 6.68 13.42
N LYS A 36 -3.07 5.54 14.10
CA LYS A 36 -3.90 4.43 13.67
C LYS A 36 -5.12 4.31 14.56
N ILE A 37 -6.25 4.02 13.95
CA ILE A 37 -7.51 3.76 14.64
C ILE A 37 -7.94 2.33 14.38
N THR A 38 -8.68 1.77 15.31
CA THR A 38 -9.30 0.44 15.14
C THR A 38 -10.80 0.60 15.07
N VAL A 39 -11.40 0.04 14.05
CA VAL A 39 -12.84 0.10 13.77
C VAL A 39 -13.41 -1.29 13.53
N GLN A 40 -14.72 -1.42 13.75
CA GLN A 40 -15.53 -2.49 13.20
C GLN A 40 -16.43 -1.93 12.10
N GLN A 41 -16.76 -2.76 11.11
CA GLN A 41 -17.60 -2.35 10.00
C GLN A 41 -18.66 -3.38 9.65
N ILE A 42 -19.75 -2.88 9.06
CA ILE A 42 -20.76 -3.68 8.36
C ILE A 42 -20.78 -3.17 6.92
N PHE A 43 -20.56 -4.06 5.97
CA PHE A 43 -20.46 -3.73 4.56
C PHE A 43 -21.64 -4.26 3.78
N PHE A 44 -22.20 -3.44 2.89
CA PHE A 44 -23.27 -3.78 1.96
C PHE A 44 -22.78 -3.51 0.54
N ALA A 45 -22.52 -4.56 -0.22
CA ALA A 45 -21.96 -4.48 -1.55
C ALA A 45 -22.96 -3.87 -2.57
N THR A 46 -22.46 -2.97 -3.41
CA THR A 46 -23.18 -2.41 -4.56
C THR A 46 -22.49 -2.69 -5.89
N ALA A 47 -21.35 -3.32 -5.86
CA ALA A 47 -20.58 -3.74 -7.02
C ALA A 47 -19.84 -5.06 -6.72
N SER A 48 -19.58 -5.83 -7.76
CA SER A 48 -18.65 -6.95 -7.73
C SER A 48 -17.37 -6.58 -8.46
N THR A 49 -16.27 -7.26 -8.13
CA THR A 49 -15.00 -7.12 -8.85
C THR A 49 -14.90 -8.26 -9.86
N ASP A 50 -14.63 -7.96 -11.14
CA ASP A 50 -14.39 -8.96 -12.17
C ASP A 50 -12.97 -9.57 -12.06
N MET A 51 -12.65 -10.54 -12.94
CA MET A 51 -11.34 -11.21 -12.95
C MET A 51 -10.17 -10.28 -13.30
N ASP A 52 -10.47 -9.14 -13.94
CA ASP A 52 -9.48 -8.13 -14.34
C ASP A 52 -9.34 -7.02 -13.27
N GLY A 53 -10.07 -7.12 -12.15
CA GLY A 53 -10.03 -6.17 -11.05
C GLY A 53 -10.95 -4.94 -11.22
N ASN A 54 -11.79 -4.90 -12.27
CA ASN A 54 -12.70 -3.78 -12.50
C ASN A 54 -13.98 -3.92 -11.68
N LEU A 55 -14.47 -2.81 -11.14
CA LEU A 55 -15.73 -2.76 -10.44
C LEU A 55 -16.91 -2.81 -11.44
N LYS A 56 -17.82 -3.74 -11.20
CA LYS A 56 -19.05 -3.91 -11.96
C LYS A 56 -20.24 -3.63 -11.06
N PRO A 57 -20.90 -2.45 -11.25
CA PRO A 57 -22.05 -2.08 -10.42
C PRO A 57 -23.21 -3.07 -10.54
N TYR A 58 -23.94 -3.27 -9.45
CA TYR A 58 -25.20 -4.00 -9.45
C TYR A 58 -26.32 -3.16 -10.08
N SER A 59 -27.49 -3.75 -10.23
CA SER A 59 -28.67 -3.02 -10.72
C SER A 59 -29.07 -1.89 -9.75
N GLU A 60 -29.70 -0.81 -10.28
CA GLU A 60 -30.18 0.29 -9.45
C GLU A 60 -31.10 -0.18 -8.32
N SER A 61 -31.98 -1.16 -8.59
CA SER A 61 -32.83 -1.73 -7.57
C SER A 61 -32.06 -2.46 -6.47
N SER A 62 -30.98 -3.17 -6.81
CA SER A 62 -30.13 -3.84 -5.83
C SER A 62 -29.34 -2.83 -4.99
N ILE A 63 -28.83 -1.76 -5.62
CA ILE A 63 -28.15 -0.67 -4.92
C ILE A 63 -29.09 0.02 -3.93
N GLN A 64 -30.32 0.30 -4.35
CA GLN A 64 -31.33 0.90 -3.50
C GLN A 64 -31.68 -0.01 -2.31
N SER A 65 -31.87 -1.31 -2.55
CA SER A 65 -32.14 -2.28 -1.49
C SER A 65 -30.98 -2.40 -0.50
N ALA A 66 -29.73 -2.34 -0.98
CA ALA A 66 -28.54 -2.33 -0.12
C ALA A 66 -28.50 -1.09 0.78
N TYR A 67 -28.85 0.08 0.24
CA TYR A 67 -28.93 1.31 1.02
C TYR A 67 -30.02 1.25 2.11
N GLU A 68 -31.24 0.81 1.74
CA GLU A 68 -32.35 0.68 2.69
C GLU A 68 -31.99 -0.28 3.83
N LYS A 69 -31.39 -1.43 3.49
CA LYS A 69 -30.90 -2.40 4.48
C LYS A 69 -29.79 -1.84 5.36
N ALA A 70 -28.85 -1.06 4.78
CA ALA A 70 -27.82 -0.38 5.55
C ALA A 70 -28.42 0.60 6.57
N CYS A 71 -29.46 1.36 6.18
CA CYS A 71 -30.16 2.27 7.08
C CYS A 71 -30.85 1.50 8.23
N GLU A 72 -31.57 0.42 7.93
CA GLU A 72 -32.22 -0.42 8.95
C GLU A 72 -31.19 -1.00 9.95
N VAL A 73 -30.09 -1.55 9.44
CA VAL A 73 -29.05 -2.14 10.29
C VAL A 73 -28.32 -1.08 11.09
N ARG A 74 -28.12 0.11 10.53
CA ARG A 74 -27.54 1.23 11.27
C ARG A 74 -28.43 1.64 12.44
N ASP A 75 -29.76 1.69 12.25
CA ASP A 75 -30.68 2.02 13.34
C ASP A 75 -30.65 0.97 14.45
N LEU A 76 -30.54 -0.32 14.12
CA LEU A 76 -30.31 -1.39 15.09
C LEU A 76 -28.94 -1.26 15.80
N ALA A 77 -27.91 -0.79 15.10
CA ALA A 77 -26.58 -0.63 15.66
C ALA A 77 -26.49 0.51 16.71
N VAL A 78 -27.41 1.45 16.68
CA VAL A 78 -27.44 2.60 17.60
C VAL A 78 -28.53 2.54 18.67
N ASP A 79 -29.43 1.55 18.60
CA ASP A 79 -30.54 1.41 19.57
C ASP A 79 -30.05 0.99 20.97
N GLY A 80 -28.83 0.46 21.09
CA GLY A 80 -28.25 -0.01 22.33
C GLY A 80 -28.72 -1.39 22.81
N GLU A 81 -29.59 -2.04 22.04
CA GLU A 81 -30.12 -3.37 22.36
C GLU A 81 -29.36 -4.50 21.63
N HIS A 82 -28.68 -4.15 20.53
CA HIS A 82 -27.97 -5.10 19.66
C HIS A 82 -26.46 -4.94 19.72
N ASP A 83 -25.76 -6.07 19.74
CA ASP A 83 -24.29 -6.07 19.63
C ASP A 83 -23.85 -5.82 18.17
N PHE A 84 -22.93 -4.88 17.97
CA PHE A 84 -22.45 -4.51 16.65
C PHE A 84 -21.76 -5.69 15.92
N THR A 85 -21.04 -6.53 16.66
CA THR A 85 -20.33 -7.70 16.11
C THR A 85 -21.33 -8.76 15.64
N GLU A 86 -22.43 -8.95 16.37
CA GLU A 86 -23.51 -9.85 15.96
C GLU A 86 -24.22 -9.34 14.70
N LEU A 87 -24.50 -8.03 14.64
CA LEU A 87 -25.06 -7.41 13.43
C LEU A 87 -24.11 -7.53 12.24
N ALA A 88 -22.82 -7.29 12.44
CA ALA A 88 -21.81 -7.44 11.39
C ALA A 88 -21.73 -8.88 10.88
N SER A 89 -21.69 -9.86 11.77
CA SER A 89 -21.67 -11.29 11.40
C SER A 89 -22.90 -11.74 10.65
N LYS A 90 -24.05 -11.09 10.90
CA LYS A 90 -25.35 -11.46 10.29
C LYS A 90 -25.60 -10.77 8.97
N TYR A 91 -25.19 -9.53 8.82
CA TYR A 91 -25.63 -8.66 7.73
C TYR A 91 -24.51 -8.19 6.81
N SER A 92 -23.25 -8.26 7.23
CA SER A 92 -22.12 -7.82 6.41
C SER A 92 -21.88 -8.76 5.24
N ASP A 93 -21.65 -8.18 4.07
CA ASP A 93 -21.16 -8.91 2.89
C ASP A 93 -19.65 -9.14 2.94
N ASP A 94 -18.95 -8.58 3.94
CA ASP A 94 -17.52 -8.82 4.22
C ASP A 94 -17.38 -9.79 5.40
N SER A 95 -16.45 -10.74 5.27
CA SER A 95 -16.15 -11.71 6.33
C SER A 95 -15.26 -11.15 7.43
N GLU A 96 -14.43 -10.16 7.10
CA GLU A 96 -13.60 -9.44 8.04
C GLU A 96 -14.34 -8.18 8.49
N ILE A 97 -14.49 -8.04 9.80
CA ILE A 97 -15.29 -6.96 10.38
C ILE A 97 -14.47 -5.97 11.19
N THR A 98 -13.22 -6.30 11.54
CA THR A 98 -12.36 -5.43 12.36
C THR A 98 -11.13 -5.02 11.56
N TYR A 99 -10.87 -3.73 11.49
CA TYR A 99 -9.76 -3.14 10.74
C TYR A 99 -9.01 -2.12 11.57
N SER A 100 -7.67 -2.11 11.41
CA SER A 100 -6.80 -1.08 11.96
C SER A 100 -6.11 -0.37 10.80
N PHE A 101 -6.25 0.96 10.70
CA PHE A 101 -5.67 1.72 9.61
C PHE A 101 -5.31 3.16 10.02
N GLY A 102 -4.41 3.76 9.26
CA GLY A 102 -3.97 5.14 9.39
C GLY A 102 -4.51 6.05 8.28
N LYS A 103 -4.14 7.32 8.34
CA LYS A 103 -4.49 8.32 7.32
C LYS A 103 -3.90 7.93 5.96
N GLY A 104 -4.69 8.02 4.90
CA GLY A 104 -4.30 7.69 3.52
C GLY A 104 -4.33 6.19 3.17
N GLU A 105 -4.75 5.33 4.09
CA GLU A 105 -4.82 3.87 3.87
C GLU A 105 -6.22 3.39 3.46
N ALA A 106 -7.26 4.24 3.57
CA ALA A 106 -8.62 3.91 3.20
C ALA A 106 -9.20 4.91 2.18
N GLU A 107 -10.37 4.57 1.61
CA GLU A 107 -11.10 5.50 0.75
C GLU A 107 -11.50 6.77 1.52
N SER A 108 -11.35 7.95 0.91
CA SER A 108 -11.49 9.25 1.57
C SER A 108 -12.81 9.39 2.37
N ALA A 109 -13.93 8.96 1.80
CA ALA A 109 -15.23 9.04 2.48
C ALA A 109 -15.29 8.13 3.72
N TYR A 110 -14.72 6.94 3.62
CA TYR A 110 -14.62 5.99 4.73
C TYR A 110 -13.69 6.52 5.83
N GLU A 111 -12.51 7.00 5.43
CA GLU A 111 -11.52 7.54 6.34
C GLU A 111 -12.05 8.75 7.11
N GLU A 112 -12.64 9.72 6.40
CA GLU A 112 -13.22 10.91 7.03
C GLU A 112 -14.30 10.53 8.05
N ALA A 113 -15.20 9.61 7.70
CA ALA A 113 -16.23 9.16 8.62
C ALA A 113 -15.61 8.48 9.86
N ALA A 114 -14.66 7.55 9.67
CA ALA A 114 -14.08 6.77 10.76
C ALA A 114 -13.23 7.62 11.72
N PHE A 115 -12.41 8.55 11.19
CA PHE A 115 -11.55 9.42 12.02
C PHE A 115 -12.30 10.48 12.82
N ASN A 116 -13.56 10.79 12.45
CA ASN A 116 -14.41 11.72 13.17
C ASN A 116 -15.23 11.07 14.30
N LEU A 117 -15.23 9.73 14.40
CA LEU A 117 -15.96 9.02 15.45
C LEU A 117 -15.20 9.06 16.77
N ALA A 118 -15.97 9.21 17.86
CA ALA A 118 -15.48 8.91 19.21
C ALA A 118 -15.47 7.38 19.43
N THR A 119 -14.75 6.94 20.49
CA THR A 119 -14.76 5.52 20.88
C THR A 119 -16.20 5.07 21.16
N ASP A 120 -16.56 3.90 20.68
CA ASP A 120 -17.88 3.27 20.69
C ASP A 120 -18.96 3.98 19.86
N GLU A 121 -18.65 5.07 19.17
CA GLU A 121 -19.59 5.75 18.30
C GLU A 121 -19.76 5.01 16.96
N VAL A 122 -21.00 5.01 16.45
CA VAL A 122 -21.41 4.41 15.18
C VAL A 122 -21.69 5.51 14.16
N SER A 123 -21.12 5.37 12.97
CA SER A 123 -21.29 6.33 11.87
C SER A 123 -22.69 6.37 11.30
N GLN A 124 -22.98 7.36 10.47
CA GLN A 124 -24.03 7.27 9.46
C GLN A 124 -23.66 6.23 8.40
N VAL A 125 -24.60 5.90 7.52
CA VAL A 125 -24.31 5.07 6.35
C VAL A 125 -23.36 5.83 5.41
N VAL A 126 -22.16 5.29 5.23
CA VAL A 126 -21.09 5.89 4.40
C VAL A 126 -21.10 5.23 3.03
N LYS A 127 -21.20 6.04 1.97
CA LYS A 127 -21.15 5.56 0.60
C LYS A 127 -19.69 5.58 0.10
N CYS A 128 -19.22 4.42 -0.36
CA CYS A 128 -17.93 4.22 -0.99
C CYS A 128 -18.08 3.59 -2.38
N GLU A 129 -16.99 3.42 -3.13
CA GLU A 129 -17.04 2.86 -4.48
C GLU A 129 -17.65 1.46 -4.54
N ARG A 130 -17.31 0.61 -3.56
CA ARG A 130 -17.76 -0.79 -3.52
C ARG A 130 -19.13 -0.99 -2.90
N GLY A 131 -19.63 -0.02 -2.13
CA GLY A 131 -20.90 -0.15 -1.44
C GLY A 131 -21.10 0.82 -0.30
N TYR A 132 -21.97 0.42 0.63
CA TYR A 132 -22.28 1.18 1.82
C TYR A 132 -21.63 0.56 3.05
N TYR A 133 -21.14 1.40 3.94
CA TYR A 133 -20.51 0.99 5.19
C TYR A 133 -21.18 1.62 6.39
N ILE A 134 -21.29 0.86 7.46
CA ILE A 134 -21.58 1.35 8.82
C ILE A 134 -20.33 1.05 9.63
N ILE A 135 -19.77 2.07 10.29
CA ILE A 135 -18.49 2.01 10.96
C ILE A 135 -18.71 2.26 12.45
N LYS A 136 -18.16 1.41 13.31
CA LYS A 136 -18.07 1.64 14.74
C LYS A 136 -16.61 1.82 15.13
N CYS A 137 -16.28 2.93 15.76
CA CYS A 137 -14.93 3.15 16.28
C CYS A 137 -14.73 2.36 17.58
N ILE A 138 -13.72 1.49 17.60
CA ILE A 138 -13.33 0.71 18.78
C ILE A 138 -12.24 1.45 19.55
N ASN A 139 -11.26 2.01 18.80
CA ASN A 139 -10.15 2.73 19.41
C ASN A 139 -9.74 3.90 18.51
N THR A 140 -9.86 5.12 19.02
CA THR A 140 -9.48 6.36 18.30
C THR A 140 -7.98 6.58 18.24
N LEU A 141 -7.19 5.87 19.03
CA LEU A 141 -5.72 5.88 19.02
C LEU A 141 -5.23 4.51 19.45
N ASP A 142 -4.98 3.63 18.50
CA ASP A 142 -4.28 2.38 18.75
C ASP A 142 -2.79 2.69 18.95
N ARG A 143 -2.35 2.69 20.20
CA ARG A 143 -1.01 3.13 20.55
C ARG A 143 0.07 2.21 20.01
N GLU A 144 -0.16 0.91 20.07
CA GLU A 144 0.80 -0.09 19.59
C GLU A 144 0.99 0.02 18.08
N GLU A 145 -0.12 0.07 17.34
CA GLU A 145 -0.12 0.25 15.90
C GLU A 145 0.42 1.63 15.47
N THR A 146 0.11 2.68 16.25
CA THR A 146 0.61 4.04 15.99
C THR A 146 2.13 4.10 16.19
N ASP A 147 2.67 3.50 17.24
CA ASP A 147 4.12 3.49 17.49
C ASP A 147 4.85 2.66 16.43
N ALA A 148 4.28 1.53 16.01
CA ALA A 148 4.80 0.76 14.87
C ALA A 148 4.77 1.56 13.55
N ASN A 149 3.69 2.31 13.31
CA ASN A 149 3.57 3.16 12.13
C ASN A 149 4.58 4.33 12.12
N LYS A 150 4.90 4.91 13.27
CA LYS A 150 5.98 5.91 13.36
C LYS A 150 7.31 5.38 12.85
N LEU A 151 7.67 4.15 13.26
CA LEU A 151 8.91 3.53 12.79
C LEU A 151 8.89 3.31 11.27
N LYS A 152 7.76 2.90 10.73
CA LYS A 152 7.57 2.74 9.28
C LYS A 152 7.74 4.05 8.53
N ILE A 153 7.09 5.12 8.98
CA ILE A 153 7.20 6.47 8.39
C ILE A 153 8.65 6.98 8.45
N VAL A 154 9.36 6.78 9.55
CA VAL A 154 10.77 7.13 9.68
C VAL A 154 11.62 6.42 8.63
N GLU A 155 11.43 5.11 8.45
CA GLU A 155 12.18 4.35 7.46
C GLU A 155 11.83 4.75 6.01
N GLU A 156 10.58 5.06 5.73
CA GLU A 156 10.14 5.58 4.43
C GLU A 156 10.79 6.94 4.12
N ARG A 157 10.81 7.87 5.08
CA ARG A 157 11.48 9.17 4.92
C ARG A 157 12.99 9.03 4.72
N LYS A 158 13.65 8.12 5.44
CA LYS A 158 15.06 7.84 5.22
C LYS A 158 15.34 7.34 3.80
N ARG A 159 14.50 6.44 3.30
CA ARG A 159 14.61 5.94 1.91
C ARG A 159 14.38 7.04 0.88
N GLU A 160 13.40 7.91 1.12
CA GLU A 160 13.11 9.03 0.23
C GLU A 160 14.29 9.99 0.13
N VAL A 161 14.85 10.43 1.28
CA VAL A 161 16.02 11.32 1.29
C VAL A 161 17.22 10.66 0.63
N PHE A 162 17.47 9.37 0.92
CA PHE A 162 18.53 8.65 0.23
C PHE A 162 18.30 8.60 -1.29
N GLY A 163 17.07 8.37 -1.75
CA GLY A 163 16.71 8.38 -3.16
C GLY A 163 17.00 9.72 -3.82
N GLN A 164 16.62 10.83 -3.18
CA GLN A 164 16.87 12.19 -3.68
C GLN A 164 18.38 12.50 -3.79
N GLU A 165 19.17 12.14 -2.79
CA GLU A 165 20.63 12.31 -2.81
C GLU A 165 21.29 11.43 -3.87
N TYR A 166 20.82 10.18 -4.00
CA TYR A 166 21.30 9.26 -5.04
C TYR A 166 21.00 9.78 -6.45
N ASP A 167 19.79 10.25 -6.71
CA ASP A 167 19.39 10.81 -8.00
C ASP A 167 20.18 12.08 -8.31
N SER A 168 20.38 12.94 -7.30
CA SER A 168 21.23 14.12 -7.41
C SER A 168 22.66 13.76 -7.81
N PHE A 169 23.24 12.76 -7.14
CA PHE A 169 24.57 12.26 -7.45
C PHE A 169 24.66 11.67 -8.87
N VAL A 170 23.70 10.81 -9.24
CA VAL A 170 23.65 10.19 -10.58
C VAL A 170 23.56 11.23 -11.68
N ASN A 171 22.80 12.30 -11.46
CA ASN A 171 22.70 13.40 -12.42
C ASN A 171 23.99 14.21 -12.59
N THR A 172 24.91 14.15 -11.63
CA THR A 172 26.24 14.77 -11.76
C THR A 172 27.22 13.92 -12.55
N LEU A 173 26.93 12.61 -12.71
CA LEU A 173 27.80 11.70 -13.43
C LEU A 173 27.76 12.00 -14.93
N VAL A 174 28.93 12.27 -15.50
CA VAL A 174 29.07 12.42 -16.94
C VAL A 174 29.00 11.02 -17.60
N ARG A 175 27.90 10.75 -18.28
CA ARG A 175 27.78 9.53 -19.09
C ARG A 175 28.56 9.76 -20.40
N GLN A 176 29.77 9.28 -20.45
CA GLN A 176 30.51 9.21 -21.72
C GLN A 176 30.31 7.82 -22.31
N LEU A 177 29.64 7.77 -23.48
CA LEU A 177 29.70 6.57 -24.32
C LEU A 177 31.14 6.43 -24.82
N ASN A 178 31.69 5.23 -24.73
CA ASN A 178 32.96 4.94 -25.36
C ASN A 178 32.71 4.69 -26.86
N ASP A 179 32.68 5.78 -27.66
CA ASP A 179 32.41 5.73 -29.07
C ASP A 179 33.38 4.79 -29.83
N LYS A 180 34.62 4.70 -29.37
CA LYS A 180 35.60 3.76 -29.94
C LYS A 180 35.22 2.30 -29.75
N LEU A 181 34.58 1.97 -28.58
CA LEU A 181 34.11 0.61 -28.36
C LEU A 181 32.91 0.28 -29.26
N TRP A 182 32.05 1.27 -29.56
CA TRP A 182 30.93 1.10 -30.48
C TRP A 182 31.42 0.90 -31.91
N ASP A 183 32.49 1.59 -32.32
CA ASP A 183 33.08 1.44 -33.67
C ASP A 183 33.72 0.05 -33.85
N GLU A 184 34.14 -0.60 -32.75
CA GLU A 184 34.70 -1.95 -32.76
C GLU A 184 33.62 -3.06 -32.76
N ILE A 185 32.37 -2.74 -32.42
CA ILE A 185 31.28 -3.70 -32.40
C ILE A 185 30.78 -3.94 -33.81
N THR A 186 31.06 -5.10 -34.35
CA THR A 186 30.49 -5.54 -35.63
C THR A 186 29.22 -6.33 -35.34
N LEU A 187 28.07 -5.81 -35.80
CA LEU A 187 26.83 -6.54 -35.73
C LEU A 187 26.90 -7.78 -36.63
N ILE A 188 26.54 -8.94 -36.07
CA ILE A 188 26.39 -10.17 -36.84
C ILE A 188 25.12 -10.03 -37.68
N MET A 189 25.32 -9.84 -39.00
CA MET A 189 24.23 -9.69 -39.98
C MET A 189 23.90 -11.02 -40.69
N ASP A 190 24.14 -12.13 -40.01
CA ASP A 190 23.81 -13.46 -40.50
C ASP A 190 22.36 -13.78 -40.15
N GLU A 191 21.53 -13.98 -41.20
CA GLU A 191 20.10 -14.30 -41.03
C GLU A 191 19.86 -15.65 -40.31
N GLN A 192 20.89 -16.49 -40.17
CA GLN A 192 20.83 -17.74 -39.42
C GLN A 192 21.10 -17.57 -37.92
N VAL A 193 21.66 -16.40 -37.50
CA VAL A 193 21.91 -16.06 -36.12
C VAL A 193 20.76 -15.24 -35.58
N THR A 194 19.68 -15.92 -35.26
CA THR A 194 18.48 -15.31 -34.68
C THR A 194 18.23 -15.87 -33.29
N THR A 195 17.74 -15.05 -32.41
CA THR A 195 17.17 -15.49 -31.11
C THR A 195 15.81 -14.84 -30.93
N ASP A 196 14.82 -15.64 -30.70
CA ASP A 196 13.46 -15.17 -30.47
C ASP A 196 13.26 -14.66 -29.04
N ASN A 197 14.18 -15.03 -28.12
CA ASN A 197 14.09 -14.67 -26.71
C ASN A 197 15.49 -14.41 -26.13
N PHE A 198 15.78 -13.14 -25.85
CA PHE A 198 17.00 -12.72 -25.16
C PHE A 198 17.18 -13.41 -23.81
N PHE A 199 16.12 -13.61 -23.06
CA PHE A 199 16.19 -14.17 -21.72
C PHE A 199 16.58 -15.64 -21.71
N ASP A 200 16.20 -16.42 -22.72
CA ASP A 200 16.62 -17.82 -22.87
C ASP A 200 18.12 -17.93 -23.11
N VAL A 201 18.66 -17.01 -23.93
CA VAL A 201 20.10 -16.93 -24.17
C VAL A 201 20.82 -16.47 -22.90
N TYR A 202 20.28 -15.48 -22.20
CA TYR A 202 20.85 -14.98 -20.95
C TYR A 202 20.90 -16.09 -19.87
N ALA A 203 19.79 -16.79 -19.64
CA ALA A 203 19.72 -17.89 -18.66
C ALA A 203 20.68 -19.04 -18.96
N LYS A 204 21.00 -19.29 -20.23
CA LYS A 204 21.99 -20.30 -20.63
C LYS A 204 23.41 -19.96 -20.22
N TYR A 205 23.78 -18.68 -20.27
CA TYR A 205 25.15 -18.22 -19.95
C TYR A 205 25.30 -17.70 -18.53
N PHE A 206 24.18 -17.35 -17.88
CA PHE A 206 24.11 -16.83 -16.51
C PHE A 206 22.98 -17.56 -15.75
N PRO A 207 23.15 -18.89 -15.49
CA PRO A 207 22.16 -19.63 -14.72
C PRO A 207 22.08 -19.04 -13.31
N GLU A 208 20.85 -18.86 -12.81
CA GLU A 208 20.63 -18.54 -11.40
C GLU A 208 21.07 -19.73 -10.54
N GLU A 209 21.89 -19.47 -9.51
CA GLU A 209 22.34 -20.47 -8.53
C GLU A 209 21.23 -20.81 -7.53
#